data_e342cccd0e7693f144dab699a406c02c
#
_entry.id   e342cccd0e7693f144dab699a406c02c
#
_cell.length_a   1.000
_cell.length_b   1.000
_cell.length_c   1.000
_cell.angle_alpha   90.00
_cell.angle_beta   90.00
_cell.angle_gamma   90.00
#
_symmetry.space_group_name_H-M   'P 1'
#
loop_
_entity.id
_entity.type
_entity.pdbx_description
1 polymer ?
#
loop_
_entity_poly.entity_id
_entity_poly.type
_entity_poly.pdbx_seq_one_letter_code
_entity_poly.pdbx_strand_id
1 'polypeptide(L)'
;MFRGGFWYLIAYCQLRGEIKIFRIDRIKKIQLTNTIFQVPSDFSLTSYMGKSWKVVRGEGEPRKVEIKIFPPASRWVREEMRHPTQEIISLDNEVILFKAEVNSLVEIKRWVLQLGSCAQVIKPEELKKEVIDEIEEMRGRYSKK
;
A
#
# COMPACT_ATOMS: atom_id res chain seq x y z
N MET A 1 -11.76 0.97 -10.75
CA MET A 1 -11.31 0.34 -9.49
C MET A 1 -11.55 1.30 -8.33
N PHE A 2 -12.16 0.84 -7.25
CA PHE A 2 -12.32 1.61 -6.00
C PHE A 2 -11.33 1.10 -4.95
N ARG A 3 -10.49 1.96 -4.40
CA ARG A 3 -9.52 1.59 -3.33
C ARG A 3 -9.20 2.79 -2.44
N GLY A 4 -9.10 2.56 -1.14
CA GLY A 4 -8.71 3.59 -0.17
C GLY A 4 -9.60 4.83 -0.17
N GLY A 5 -10.91 4.67 -0.45
CA GLY A 5 -11.88 5.77 -0.50
C GLY A 5 -11.95 6.53 -1.83
N PHE A 6 -11.21 6.12 -2.86
CA PHE A 6 -11.17 6.82 -4.15
C PHE A 6 -11.42 5.90 -5.34
N TRP A 7 -11.99 6.46 -6.38
CA TRP A 7 -12.11 5.81 -7.68
C TRP A 7 -10.88 6.06 -8.54
N TYR A 8 -10.41 4.99 -9.20
CA TYR A 8 -9.25 5.02 -10.09
C TYR A 8 -9.62 4.48 -11.46
N LEU A 9 -9.13 5.16 -12.49
CA LEU A 9 -9.13 4.72 -13.88
C LEU A 9 -7.75 4.14 -14.20
N ILE A 10 -7.72 2.94 -14.77
CA ILE A 10 -6.52 2.36 -15.36
C ILE A 10 -6.64 2.56 -16.85
N ALA A 11 -5.73 3.29 -17.45
CA ALA A 11 -5.78 3.65 -18.85
C ALA A 11 -4.38 3.82 -19.47
N TYR A 12 -4.29 3.64 -20.76
CA TYR A 12 -3.06 3.93 -21.49
C TYR A 12 -2.81 5.44 -21.56
N CYS A 13 -1.67 5.85 -21.06
CA CYS A 13 -1.24 7.24 -21.08
C CYS A 13 -0.41 7.50 -22.35
N GLN A 14 -0.98 8.16 -23.35
CA GLN A 14 -0.29 8.48 -24.61
C GLN A 14 0.98 9.31 -24.37
N LEU A 15 0.95 10.23 -23.39
CA LEU A 15 2.11 11.08 -23.06
C LEU A 15 3.30 10.27 -22.51
N ARG A 16 3.03 9.17 -21.80
CA ARG A 16 4.06 8.32 -21.17
C ARG A 16 4.30 7.02 -21.93
N GLY A 17 3.44 6.67 -22.89
CA GLY A 17 3.54 5.43 -23.66
C GLY A 17 3.27 4.15 -22.84
N GLU A 18 2.55 4.25 -21.71
CA GLU A 18 2.34 3.13 -20.81
C GLU A 18 0.99 3.20 -20.10
N ILE A 19 0.54 2.07 -19.52
CA ILE A 19 -0.66 2.03 -18.71
C ILE A 19 -0.39 2.70 -17.35
N LYS A 20 -1.23 3.66 -16.99
CA LYS A 20 -1.16 4.42 -15.73
C LYS A 20 -2.45 4.31 -14.94
N ILE A 21 -2.35 4.63 -13.65
CA ILE A 21 -3.47 4.72 -12.72
C ILE A 21 -3.77 6.19 -12.48
N PHE A 22 -4.99 6.61 -12.80
CA PHE A 22 -5.46 7.99 -12.64
C PHE A 22 -6.55 8.04 -11.57
N ARG A 23 -6.45 8.97 -10.65
CA ARG A 23 -7.53 9.25 -9.70
C ARG A 23 -8.63 10.03 -10.41
N ILE A 24 -9.87 9.53 -10.40
CA ILE A 24 -10.97 10.09 -11.19
C ILE A 24 -11.30 11.51 -10.73
N ASP A 25 -11.31 11.78 -9.44
CA ASP A 25 -11.60 13.11 -8.87
C ASP A 25 -10.53 14.19 -9.21
N ARG A 26 -9.39 13.79 -9.79
CA ARG A 26 -8.34 14.70 -10.27
C ARG A 26 -8.42 15.01 -11.76
N ILE A 27 -9.38 14.43 -12.47
CA ILE A 27 -9.59 14.69 -13.90
C ILE A 27 -10.25 16.06 -14.04
N LYS A 28 -9.55 16.99 -14.68
CA LYS A 28 -10.01 18.38 -14.86
C LYS A 28 -10.91 18.54 -16.09
N LYS A 29 -10.69 17.73 -17.14
CA LYS A 29 -11.42 17.82 -18.40
C LYS A 29 -11.52 16.45 -19.04
N ILE A 30 -12.70 16.15 -19.58
CA ILE A 30 -12.98 14.93 -20.36
C ILE A 30 -13.49 15.39 -21.73
N GLN A 31 -13.00 14.75 -22.77
CA GLN A 31 -13.47 14.95 -24.13
C GLN A 31 -13.68 13.59 -24.80
N LEU A 32 -14.88 13.38 -25.31
CA LEU A 32 -15.16 12.22 -26.12
C LEU A 32 -14.52 12.42 -27.51
N THR A 33 -13.93 11.36 -28.02
CA THR A 33 -13.34 11.33 -29.35
C THR A 33 -13.97 10.19 -30.16
N ASN A 34 -13.82 10.22 -31.47
CA ASN A 34 -14.23 9.13 -32.35
C ASN A 34 -13.20 7.99 -32.43
N THR A 35 -12.11 8.11 -31.67
CA THR A 35 -11.07 7.08 -31.62
C THR A 35 -11.56 5.92 -30.75
N ILE A 36 -11.67 4.76 -31.35
CA ILE A 36 -12.02 3.52 -30.67
C ILE A 36 -10.74 2.93 -30.09
N PHE A 37 -10.79 2.49 -28.83
CA PHE A 37 -9.72 1.72 -28.21
C PHE A 37 -10.19 0.29 -27.95
N GLN A 38 -9.26 -0.64 -27.94
CA GLN A 38 -9.51 -2.02 -27.51
C GLN A 38 -8.69 -2.31 -26.27
N VAL A 39 -9.34 -2.92 -25.27
CA VAL A 39 -8.62 -3.45 -24.12
C VAL A 39 -7.85 -4.68 -24.61
N PRO A 40 -6.52 -4.76 -24.41
CA PRO A 40 -5.75 -5.94 -24.76
C PRO A 40 -6.36 -7.21 -24.16
N SER A 41 -6.48 -8.27 -24.94
CA SER A 41 -7.11 -9.53 -24.50
C SER A 41 -6.38 -10.20 -23.35
N ASP A 42 -5.09 -9.94 -23.21
CA ASP A 42 -4.20 -10.40 -22.14
C ASP A 42 -4.16 -9.47 -20.92
N PHE A 43 -4.88 -8.33 -20.97
CA PHE A 43 -4.91 -7.40 -19.83
C PHE A 43 -5.72 -7.99 -18.68
N SER A 44 -5.08 -8.13 -17.54
CA SER A 44 -5.71 -8.50 -16.27
C SER A 44 -5.42 -7.43 -15.21
N LEU A 45 -6.47 -6.87 -14.61
CA LEU A 45 -6.34 -5.91 -13.51
C LEU A 45 -5.56 -6.51 -12.33
N THR A 46 -5.82 -7.77 -12.00
CA THR A 46 -5.12 -8.48 -10.93
C THR A 46 -3.63 -8.61 -11.22
N SER A 47 -3.27 -9.02 -12.45
CA SER A 47 -1.87 -9.11 -12.87
C SER A 47 -1.22 -7.73 -12.94
N TYR A 48 -1.95 -6.72 -13.45
CA TYR A 48 -1.45 -5.34 -13.53
C TYR A 48 -1.15 -4.74 -12.15
N MET A 49 -2.01 -4.99 -11.16
CA MET A 49 -1.81 -4.52 -9.79
C MET A 49 -0.76 -5.36 -9.04
N GLY A 50 -0.62 -6.64 -9.39
CA GLY A 50 0.36 -7.54 -8.77
C GLY A 50 0.27 -7.54 -7.25
N LYS A 51 1.43 -7.44 -6.60
CA LYS A 51 1.58 -7.38 -5.13
C LYS A 51 1.56 -5.94 -4.59
N SER A 52 0.83 -5.02 -5.22
CA SER A 52 0.65 -3.65 -4.73
C SER A 52 -0.20 -3.63 -3.47
N TRP A 53 0.23 -2.90 -2.43
CA TRP A 53 -0.52 -2.79 -1.16
C TRP A 53 -1.90 -2.17 -1.37
N LYS A 54 -1.98 -1.02 -2.02
CA LYS A 54 -3.24 -0.38 -2.44
C LYS A 54 -3.20 0.01 -3.91
N VAL A 55 -2.50 1.08 -4.23
CA VAL A 55 -2.50 1.70 -5.56
C VAL A 55 -1.09 1.89 -6.11
N VAL A 56 -0.11 2.09 -5.23
CA VAL A 56 1.28 2.31 -5.65
C VAL A 56 1.88 1.00 -6.17
N ARG A 57 2.20 1.00 -7.44
CA ARG A 57 3.00 -0.06 -8.07
C ARG A 57 4.47 0.23 -7.78
N GLY A 58 5.11 -0.66 -7.04
CA GLY A 58 6.56 -0.61 -6.89
C GLY A 58 7.25 -1.17 -8.14
N GLU A 59 8.49 -0.78 -8.33
CA GLU A 59 9.39 -1.36 -9.33
C GLU A 59 10.30 -2.40 -8.66
N GLY A 60 10.62 -3.47 -9.38
CA GLY A 60 11.51 -4.53 -8.90
C GLY A 60 10.80 -5.69 -8.19
N GLU A 61 11.62 -6.51 -7.56
CA GLU A 61 11.16 -7.71 -6.86
C GLU A 61 10.31 -7.38 -5.63
N PRO A 62 9.25 -8.16 -5.37
CA PRO A 62 8.44 -8.00 -4.18
C PRO A 62 9.27 -8.17 -2.90
N ARG A 63 9.04 -7.32 -1.93
CA ARG A 63 9.74 -7.32 -0.64
C ARG A 63 8.90 -8.00 0.42
N LYS A 64 9.51 -8.89 1.18
CA LYS A 64 8.87 -9.51 2.34
C LYS A 64 8.88 -8.54 3.51
N VAL A 65 7.69 -8.28 4.06
CA VAL A 65 7.53 -7.47 5.27
C VAL A 65 7.08 -8.35 6.42
N GLU A 66 7.63 -8.09 7.60
CA GLU A 66 7.25 -8.70 8.87
C GLU A 66 7.00 -7.58 9.88
N ILE A 67 5.78 -7.53 10.41
CA ILE A 67 5.36 -6.48 11.32
C ILE A 67 4.70 -7.13 12.53
N LYS A 68 5.23 -6.87 13.72
CA LYS A 68 4.63 -7.26 14.97
C LYS A 68 3.52 -6.27 15.31
N ILE A 69 2.34 -6.77 15.63
CA ILE A 69 1.17 -5.93 15.93
C ILE A 69 0.63 -6.32 17.29
N PHE A 70 0.50 -5.31 18.14
CA PHE A 70 0.10 -5.42 19.53
C PHE A 70 -1.39 -5.08 19.71
N PRO A 71 -2.04 -5.54 20.80
CA PRO A 71 -3.37 -5.09 21.16
C PRO A 71 -3.43 -3.56 21.38
N PRO A 72 -4.56 -2.93 21.06
CA PRO A 72 -5.80 -3.51 20.55
C PRO A 72 -5.80 -3.73 19.03
N ALA A 73 -4.81 -3.22 18.28
CA ALA A 73 -4.78 -3.23 16.82
C ALA A 73 -4.70 -4.66 16.24
N SER A 74 -4.08 -5.60 16.95
CA SER A 74 -3.97 -6.99 16.53
C SER A 74 -5.33 -7.66 16.29
N ARG A 75 -6.38 -7.28 17.05
CA ARG A 75 -7.74 -7.82 16.90
C ARG A 75 -8.33 -7.44 15.54
N TRP A 76 -8.27 -6.15 15.18
CA TRP A 76 -8.83 -5.65 13.92
C TRP A 76 -8.06 -6.15 12.69
N VAL A 77 -6.74 -6.26 12.84
CA VAL A 77 -5.90 -6.73 11.74
C VAL A 77 -6.15 -8.21 11.42
N ARG A 78 -6.54 -9.02 12.40
CA ARG A 78 -6.93 -10.43 12.18
C ARG A 78 -8.20 -10.57 11.34
N GLU A 79 -9.13 -9.63 11.49
CA GLU A 79 -10.46 -9.69 10.87
C GLU A 79 -10.47 -9.19 9.43
N GLU A 80 -9.42 -8.50 9.00
CA GLU A 80 -9.39 -7.84 7.70
C GLU A 80 -8.35 -8.46 6.74
N MET A 81 -8.82 -8.85 5.55
CA MET A 81 -7.95 -9.22 4.44
C MET A 81 -7.41 -7.94 3.78
N ARG A 82 -6.20 -7.52 4.17
CA ARG A 82 -5.56 -6.28 3.67
C ARG A 82 -4.73 -6.49 2.42
N HIS A 83 -4.15 -7.67 2.28
CA HIS A 83 -3.28 -7.99 1.15
C HIS A 83 -3.42 -9.47 0.75
N PRO A 84 -3.42 -9.79 -0.57
CA PRO A 84 -3.58 -11.18 -1.04
C PRO A 84 -2.51 -12.15 -0.54
N THR A 85 -1.32 -11.66 -0.24
CA THR A 85 -0.19 -12.47 0.26
C THR A 85 -0.02 -12.41 1.77
N GLN A 86 -1.02 -11.87 2.50
CA GLN A 86 -0.88 -11.78 3.95
C GLN A 86 -0.92 -13.13 4.62
N GLU A 87 -0.07 -13.26 5.62
CA GLU A 87 -0.04 -14.35 6.58
C GLU A 87 -0.08 -13.74 7.99
N ILE A 88 -0.91 -14.29 8.86
CA ILE A 88 -1.01 -13.84 10.25
C ILE A 88 -0.65 -14.99 11.16
N ILE A 89 0.43 -14.81 11.94
CA ILE A 89 0.88 -15.77 12.94
C ILE A 89 0.54 -15.22 14.32
N SER A 90 -0.21 -16.00 15.09
CA SER A 90 -0.52 -15.65 16.50
C SER A 90 0.71 -15.86 17.36
N LEU A 91 1.01 -14.88 18.20
CA LEU A 91 2.01 -14.93 19.24
C LEU A 91 1.34 -14.83 20.61
N ASP A 92 2.14 -14.85 21.68
CA ASP A 92 1.64 -14.70 23.05
C ASP A 92 1.01 -13.32 23.30
N ASN A 93 0.14 -13.23 24.29
CA ASN A 93 -0.51 -11.99 24.74
C ASN A 93 -1.28 -11.24 23.64
N GLU A 94 -2.02 -11.95 22.81
CA GLU A 94 -2.82 -11.41 21.69
C GLU A 94 -1.99 -10.63 20.64
N VAL A 95 -0.68 -10.71 20.68
CA VAL A 95 0.22 -10.16 19.67
C VAL A 95 0.16 -11.02 18.43
N ILE A 96 0.31 -10.41 17.26
CA ILE A 96 0.44 -11.12 15.99
C ILE A 96 1.71 -10.71 15.25
N LEU A 97 2.22 -11.61 14.43
CA LEU A 97 3.18 -11.31 13.40
C LEU A 97 2.45 -11.31 12.04
N PHE A 98 2.31 -10.13 11.48
CA PHE A 98 1.79 -9.92 10.15
C PHE A 98 2.93 -10.05 9.14
N LYS A 99 2.74 -10.87 8.11
CA LYS A 99 3.66 -11.02 7.00
C LYS A 99 2.94 -10.74 5.69
N ALA A 100 3.64 -10.14 4.74
CA ALA A 100 3.15 -9.98 3.36
C ALA A 100 4.34 -9.79 2.40
N GLU A 101 4.08 -9.98 1.11
CA GLU A 101 5.02 -9.62 0.04
C GLU A 101 4.44 -8.43 -0.72
N VAL A 102 5.15 -7.32 -0.74
CA VAL A 102 4.68 -6.05 -1.32
C VAL A 102 5.66 -5.48 -2.33
N ASN A 103 5.14 -4.85 -3.39
CA ASN A 103 5.98 -4.21 -4.39
C ASN A 103 6.52 -2.83 -3.95
N SER A 104 5.89 -2.18 -2.97
CA SER A 104 6.29 -0.86 -2.51
C SER A 104 6.19 -0.74 -0.99
N LEU A 105 7.23 -0.21 -0.35
CA LEU A 105 7.24 0.05 1.08
C LEU A 105 6.53 1.35 1.47
N VAL A 106 6.28 2.25 0.53
CA VAL A 106 5.67 3.57 0.78
C VAL A 106 4.29 3.47 1.42
N GLU A 107 3.44 2.56 0.90
CA GLU A 107 2.08 2.41 1.43
C GLU A 107 2.06 1.62 2.73
N ILE A 108 2.95 0.62 2.88
CA ILE A 108 3.06 -0.16 4.10
C ILE A 108 3.62 0.69 5.26
N LYS A 109 4.59 1.59 4.98
CA LYS A 109 5.08 2.58 5.95
C LYS A 109 3.92 3.40 6.53
N ARG A 110 3.06 3.94 5.65
CA ARG A 110 1.90 4.73 6.09
C ARG A 110 0.94 3.91 6.95
N TRP A 111 0.73 2.65 6.59
CA TRP A 111 -0.12 1.76 7.38
C TRP A 111 0.46 1.47 8.76
N VAL A 112 1.76 1.21 8.86
CA VAL A 112 2.47 1.03 10.13
C VAL A 112 2.33 2.26 11.01
N LEU A 113 2.58 3.45 10.46
CA LEU A 113 2.45 4.72 11.19
C LEU A 113 1.00 5.00 11.64
N GLN A 114 0.00 4.57 10.87
CA GLN A 114 -1.41 4.68 11.23
C GLN A 114 -1.77 3.82 12.45
N LEU A 115 -1.08 2.70 12.67
CA LEU A 115 -1.26 1.84 13.85
C LEU A 115 -0.58 2.40 15.10
N GLY A 116 0.28 3.41 14.94
CA GLY A 116 0.97 4.08 16.03
C GLY A 116 1.84 3.11 16.84
N SER A 117 1.75 3.19 18.17
CA SER A 117 2.53 2.34 19.08
C SER A 117 2.13 0.85 19.06
N CYS A 118 1.03 0.51 18.37
CA CYS A 118 0.59 -0.87 18.25
C CYS A 118 1.31 -1.64 17.13
N ALA A 119 2.27 -1.05 16.40
CA ALA A 119 3.00 -1.74 15.35
C ALA A 119 4.51 -1.58 15.51
N GLN A 120 5.23 -2.66 15.21
CA GLN A 120 6.68 -2.70 15.19
C GLN A 120 7.16 -3.42 13.93
N VAL A 121 7.91 -2.74 13.10
CA VAL A 121 8.54 -3.35 11.91
C VAL A 121 9.68 -4.25 12.36
N ILE A 122 9.63 -5.52 11.94
CA ILE A 122 10.69 -6.50 12.15
C ILE A 122 11.57 -6.59 10.90
N LYS A 123 10.93 -6.62 9.72
CA LYS A 123 11.60 -6.66 8.40
C LYS A 123 10.79 -5.90 7.35
N PRO A 124 11.45 -5.37 6.31
CA PRO A 124 12.90 -5.26 6.14
C PRO A 124 13.49 -4.11 6.96
N GLU A 125 14.81 -4.10 7.15
CA GLU A 125 15.52 -3.08 7.93
C GLU A 125 15.36 -1.67 7.34
N GLU A 126 15.26 -1.57 6.01
CA GLU A 126 14.96 -0.32 5.30
C GLU A 126 13.63 0.30 5.78
N LEU A 127 12.54 -0.48 5.81
CA LEU A 127 11.23 -0.01 6.28
C LEU A 127 11.30 0.40 7.75
N LYS A 128 12.00 -0.39 8.57
CA LYS A 128 12.17 -0.09 9.99
C LYS A 128 12.89 1.25 10.19
N LYS A 129 13.97 1.48 9.45
CA LYS A 129 14.70 2.76 9.48
C LYS A 129 13.79 3.93 9.07
N GLU A 130 13.09 3.81 7.95
CA GLU A 130 12.17 4.86 7.48
C GLU A 130 11.07 5.19 8.48
N VAL A 131 10.57 4.19 9.24
CA VAL A 131 9.56 4.40 10.28
C VAL A 131 10.19 5.11 11.49
N ILE A 132 11.40 4.73 11.89
CA ILE A 132 12.12 5.38 13.00
C ILE A 132 12.40 6.85 12.66
N ASP A 133 12.91 7.14 11.46
CA ASP A 133 13.20 8.51 11.00
C ASP A 133 11.93 9.38 11.05
N GLU A 134 10.79 8.86 10.62
CA GLU A 134 9.50 9.57 10.66
C GLU A 134 9.03 9.84 12.11
N ILE A 135 9.19 8.85 13.00
CA ILE A 135 8.84 8.99 14.42
C ILE A 135 9.69 10.09 15.08
N GLU A 136 10.99 10.14 14.80
CA GLU A 136 11.87 11.16 15.33
C GLU A 136 11.53 12.56 14.78
N GLU A 137 11.18 12.66 13.50
CA GLU A 137 10.70 13.93 12.93
C GLU A 137 9.40 14.36 13.58
N MET A 138 8.43 13.46 13.76
CA MET A 138 7.19 13.74 14.47
C MET A 138 7.46 14.20 15.90
N ARG A 139 8.28 13.49 16.64
CA ARG A 139 8.69 13.86 18.00
C ARG A 139 9.27 15.27 18.05
N GLY A 140 10.15 15.60 17.09
CA GLY A 140 10.75 16.93 16.98
C GLY A 140 9.72 18.05 16.79
N ARG A 141 8.64 17.78 16.04
CA ARG A 141 7.55 18.75 15.84
C ARG A 141 6.74 19.02 17.12
N TYR A 142 6.51 18.01 17.93
CA TYR A 142 5.77 18.13 19.22
C TYR A 142 6.63 18.65 20.37
N SER A 143 7.98 18.54 20.28
CA SER A 143 8.89 18.98 21.32
C SER A 143 9.33 20.45 21.17
N LYS A 144 9.04 21.10 20.04
CA LYS A 144 9.29 22.54 19.85
C LYS A 144 8.18 23.31 20.57
N LYS A 145 8.53 23.89 21.74
CA LYS A 145 7.77 24.97 22.39
C LYS A 145 8.10 26.30 21.72
#